data_fd39cfe46add91d66b924baa3824316b
#
_entry.id   fd39cfe46add91d66b924baa3824316b
#
_cell.length_a   1.000
_cell.length_b   1.000
_cell.length_c   1.000
_cell.angle_alpha   90.00
_cell.angle_beta   90.00
_cell.angle_gamma   90.00
#
_symmetry.space_group_name_H-M   'P 1'
#
loop_
_entity.id
_entity.type
_entity.pdbx_description
1 polymer ?
#
loop_
_entity_poly.entity_id
_entity_poly.type
_entity_poly.pdbx_seq_one_letter_code
_entity_poly.pdbx_strand_id
1 'polypeptide(L)'
;MAISNSFETFAKEAPEYQQAFNELVHSWGENSVLDDKTQHLAYLAVLAATGKTGGLPFHVMLAKKAGATRQEVISTIMIGLPAVGNEVINALPAALEAYDNN
;
A
#
# COMPACT_ATOMS: atom_id res chain seq x y z
N MET A 1 -10.57 -6.46 -8.35
CA MET A 1 -10.74 -5.10 -7.87
C MET A 1 -9.76 -4.79 -6.74
N ALA A 2 -8.99 -3.72 -6.89
CA ALA A 2 -7.95 -3.41 -5.92
C ALA A 2 -8.45 -2.62 -4.71
N ILE A 3 -9.53 -1.85 -4.87
CA ILE A 3 -10.05 -1.01 -3.80
C ILE A 3 -10.84 -1.85 -2.81
N SER A 4 -10.54 -1.69 -1.51
CA SER A 4 -11.18 -2.48 -0.47
C SER A 4 -12.66 -2.11 -0.32
N ASN A 5 -13.45 -3.06 0.17
CA ASN A 5 -14.86 -2.84 0.47
C ASN A 5 -15.03 -1.73 1.51
N SER A 6 -14.15 -1.68 2.51
CA SER A 6 -14.19 -0.64 3.54
C SER A 6 -14.04 0.74 2.91
N PHE A 7 -13.11 0.89 1.98
CA PHE A 7 -12.87 2.18 1.35
C PHE A 7 -14.03 2.59 0.43
N GLU A 8 -14.64 1.62 -0.26
CA GLU A 8 -15.82 1.89 -1.07
C GLU A 8 -16.98 2.36 -0.20
N THR A 9 -17.18 1.72 0.95
CA THR A 9 -18.22 2.13 1.91
C THR A 9 -17.94 3.53 2.44
N PHE A 10 -16.68 3.82 2.75
CA PHE A 10 -16.25 5.13 3.22
C PHE A 10 -16.64 6.23 2.23
N ALA A 11 -16.35 6.02 0.95
CA ALA A 11 -16.67 6.99 -0.09
C ALA A 11 -18.17 7.19 -0.23
N LYS A 12 -18.95 6.12 -0.09
CA LYS A 12 -20.40 6.16 -0.28
C LYS A 12 -21.13 6.76 0.92
N GLU A 13 -20.74 6.37 2.12
CA GLU A 13 -21.50 6.72 3.32
C GLU A 13 -20.96 7.95 4.03
N ALA A 14 -19.72 8.34 3.78
CA ALA A 14 -19.10 9.49 4.43
C ALA A 14 -18.32 10.35 3.43
N PRO A 15 -19.01 10.89 2.40
CA PRO A 15 -18.31 11.57 1.29
C PRO A 15 -17.52 12.81 1.70
N GLU A 16 -17.98 13.56 2.70
CA GLU A 16 -17.23 14.74 3.15
C GLU A 16 -15.92 14.35 3.85
N TYR A 17 -15.97 13.27 4.64
CA TYR A 17 -14.76 12.74 5.28
C TYR A 17 -13.81 12.18 4.22
N GLN A 18 -14.34 11.50 3.22
CA GLN A 18 -13.55 10.96 2.14
C GLN A 18 -12.85 12.06 1.35
N GLN A 19 -13.55 13.17 1.10
CA GLN A 19 -12.95 14.31 0.41
C GLN A 19 -11.81 14.90 1.23
N ALA A 20 -12.00 15.09 2.55
CA ALA A 20 -10.96 15.60 3.43
C ALA A 20 -9.75 14.64 3.45
N PHE A 21 -10.02 13.34 3.47
CA PHE A 21 -8.97 12.34 3.44
C PHE A 21 -8.17 12.40 2.13
N ASN A 22 -8.86 12.55 1.01
CA ASN A 22 -8.20 12.68 -0.30
C ASN A 22 -7.33 13.92 -0.37
N GLU A 23 -7.78 15.03 0.20
CA GLU A 23 -6.99 16.25 0.25
C GLU A 23 -5.72 16.06 1.11
N LEU A 24 -5.87 15.36 2.23
CA LEU A 24 -4.74 15.01 3.09
C LEU A 24 -3.72 14.17 2.33
N VAL A 25 -4.19 13.13 1.64
CA VAL A 25 -3.31 12.23 0.89
C VAL A 25 -2.59 12.96 -0.22
N HIS A 26 -3.30 13.85 -0.93
CA HIS A 26 -2.71 14.63 -2.00
C HIS A 26 -1.61 15.56 -1.46
N SER A 27 -1.90 16.29 -0.40
CA SER A 27 -0.93 17.19 0.23
C SER A 27 0.27 16.42 0.77
N TRP A 28 0.01 15.27 1.39
CA TRP A 28 1.06 14.39 1.90
C TRP A 28 2.00 13.96 0.76
N GLY A 29 1.43 13.55 -0.36
CA GLY A 29 2.23 13.13 -1.51
C GLY A 29 3.07 14.27 -2.09
N GLU A 30 2.49 15.48 -2.17
CA GLU A 30 3.21 16.63 -2.69
C GLU A 30 4.37 17.08 -1.81
N ASN A 31 4.29 16.81 -0.51
CA ASN A 31 5.35 17.18 0.42
C ASN A 31 6.51 16.19 0.47
N SER A 32 6.36 15.04 -0.17
CA SER A 32 7.40 14.02 -0.19
C SER A 32 8.46 14.37 -1.23
N VAL A 33 9.71 14.12 -0.88
CA VAL A 33 10.84 14.27 -1.83
C VAL A 33 11.27 12.92 -2.40
N LEU A 34 10.57 11.84 -2.03
CA LEU A 34 10.85 10.52 -2.57
C LEU A 34 10.26 10.41 -3.98
N ASP A 35 10.93 9.69 -4.86
CA ASP A 35 10.34 9.43 -6.17
C ASP A 35 9.16 8.46 -6.02
N ASP A 36 8.34 8.36 -7.07
CA ASP A 36 7.10 7.59 -7.00
C ASP A 36 7.33 6.14 -6.61
N LYS A 37 8.30 5.48 -7.22
CA LYS A 37 8.56 4.07 -6.93
C LYS A 37 8.99 3.88 -5.49
N THR A 38 9.92 4.70 -5.02
CA THR A 38 10.41 4.62 -3.64
C THR A 38 9.29 4.89 -2.64
N GLN A 39 8.47 5.90 -2.91
CA GLN A 39 7.37 6.25 -2.02
C GLN A 39 6.36 5.12 -1.91
N HIS A 40 5.96 4.53 -3.05
CA HIS A 40 5.01 3.42 -3.03
C HIS A 40 5.59 2.19 -2.35
N LEU A 41 6.86 1.88 -2.59
CA LEU A 41 7.50 0.75 -1.92
C LEU A 41 7.60 0.98 -0.41
N ALA A 42 8.01 2.17 0.01
CA ALA A 42 8.10 2.49 1.43
C ALA A 42 6.73 2.37 2.12
N TYR A 43 5.67 2.79 1.43
CA TYR A 43 4.33 2.69 1.98
C TYR A 43 3.89 1.24 2.16
N LEU A 44 4.27 0.36 1.23
CA LEU A 44 3.99 -1.08 1.37
C LEU A 44 4.63 -1.65 2.63
N ALA A 45 5.85 -1.20 2.95
CA ALA A 45 6.53 -1.67 4.16
C ALA A 45 5.74 -1.29 5.41
N VAL A 46 5.16 -0.08 5.44
CA VAL A 46 4.32 0.37 6.56
C VAL A 46 3.07 -0.49 6.66
N LEU A 47 2.39 -0.73 5.54
CA LEU A 47 1.17 -1.54 5.54
C LEU A 47 1.45 -2.96 6.02
N ALA A 48 2.54 -3.55 5.55
CA ALA A 48 2.92 -4.92 5.94
C ALA A 48 3.23 -4.99 7.44
N ALA A 49 4.01 -4.04 7.94
CA ALA A 49 4.44 -4.05 9.35
C ALA A 49 3.29 -3.79 10.31
N THR A 50 2.27 -3.06 9.88
CA THR A 50 1.12 -2.74 10.72
C THR A 50 -0.07 -3.68 10.51
N GLY A 51 0.08 -4.69 9.66
CA GLY A 51 -0.97 -5.66 9.40
C GLY A 51 -2.14 -5.13 8.59
N LYS A 52 -1.94 -4.04 7.86
CA LYS A 52 -3.01 -3.42 7.07
C LYS A 52 -3.13 -4.07 5.69
N THR A 53 -3.40 -5.37 5.68
CA THR A 53 -3.40 -6.16 4.44
C THR A 53 -4.52 -5.78 3.47
N GLY A 54 -5.59 -5.16 3.96
CA GLY A 54 -6.69 -4.71 3.10
C GLY A 54 -6.28 -3.65 2.09
N GLY A 55 -5.28 -2.84 2.41
CA GLY A 55 -4.77 -1.81 1.51
C GLY A 55 -3.67 -2.28 0.56
N LEU A 56 -3.12 -3.47 0.82
CA LEU A 56 -1.99 -3.97 0.03
C LEU A 56 -2.28 -4.10 -1.47
N PRO A 57 -3.40 -4.72 -1.90
CA PRO A 57 -3.61 -4.92 -3.34
C PRO A 57 -3.56 -3.63 -4.14
N PHE A 58 -4.22 -2.59 -3.67
CA PHE A 58 -4.25 -1.31 -4.37
C PHE A 58 -2.86 -0.69 -4.44
N HIS A 59 -2.14 -0.68 -3.31
CA HIS A 59 -0.83 -0.03 -3.24
C HIS A 59 0.26 -0.84 -3.94
N VAL A 60 0.15 -2.17 -3.99
CA VAL A 60 1.04 -3.00 -4.80
C VAL A 60 0.86 -2.65 -6.28
N MET A 61 -0.37 -2.46 -6.72
CA MET A 61 -0.65 -2.07 -8.10
C MET A 61 -0.01 -0.72 -8.42
N LEU A 62 -0.09 0.25 -7.51
CA LEU A 62 0.54 1.55 -7.70
C LEU A 62 2.07 1.43 -7.77
N ALA A 63 2.65 0.60 -6.92
CA ALA A 63 4.10 0.36 -6.96
C ALA A 63 4.51 -0.26 -8.29
N LYS A 64 3.75 -1.25 -8.76
CA LYS A 64 4.02 -1.89 -10.05
C LYS A 64 3.95 -0.89 -11.19
N LYS A 65 2.93 -0.03 -11.20
CA LYS A 65 2.80 1.02 -12.23
C LYS A 65 3.97 1.99 -12.19
N ALA A 66 4.53 2.24 -11.03
CA ALA A 66 5.69 3.12 -10.86
C ALA A 66 7.01 2.42 -11.21
N GLY A 67 6.96 1.16 -11.64
CA GLY A 67 8.13 0.45 -12.10
C GLY A 67 8.74 -0.53 -11.11
N ALA A 68 8.06 -0.81 -10.00
CA ALA A 68 8.60 -1.78 -9.03
C ALA A 68 8.58 -3.19 -9.60
N THR A 69 9.69 -3.90 -9.42
CA THR A 69 9.77 -5.30 -9.80
C THR A 69 9.16 -6.16 -8.71
N ARG A 70 8.86 -7.41 -9.06
CA ARG A 70 8.32 -8.37 -8.10
C ARG A 70 9.29 -8.57 -6.92
N GLN A 71 10.59 -8.65 -7.21
CA GLN A 71 11.60 -8.80 -6.17
C GLN A 71 11.70 -7.56 -5.27
N GLU A 72 11.51 -6.38 -5.84
CA GLU A 72 11.47 -5.16 -5.03
C GLU A 72 10.28 -5.15 -4.07
N VAL A 73 9.13 -5.65 -4.53
CA VAL A 73 7.96 -5.76 -3.65
C VAL A 73 8.23 -6.74 -2.51
N ILE A 74 8.80 -7.91 -2.83
CA ILE A 74 9.16 -8.88 -1.78
C ILE A 74 10.12 -8.26 -0.76
N SER A 75 11.16 -7.60 -1.25
CA SER A 75 12.17 -6.99 -0.38
C SER A 75 11.56 -5.95 0.54
N THR A 76 10.64 -5.13 0.00
CA THR A 76 10.03 -4.07 0.79
C THR A 76 9.07 -4.63 1.84
N ILE A 77 8.33 -5.70 1.51
CA ILE A 77 7.47 -6.36 2.52
C ILE A 77 8.32 -6.90 3.67
N MET A 78 9.50 -7.41 3.35
CA MET A 78 10.39 -8.01 4.34
C MET A 78 11.19 -7.00 5.16
N ILE A 79 11.14 -5.72 4.82
CA ILE A 79 11.94 -4.69 5.53
C ILE A 79 11.68 -4.70 7.04
N GLY A 80 10.45 -4.89 7.44
CA GLY A 80 10.09 -4.89 8.85
C GLY A 80 10.33 -6.18 9.60
N LEU A 81 10.87 -7.22 8.93
CA LEU A 81 11.01 -8.54 9.53
C LEU A 81 11.79 -8.51 10.85
N PRO A 82 12.94 -7.82 10.95
CA PRO A 82 13.66 -7.80 12.24
C PRO A 82 12.90 -7.07 13.35
N ALA A 83 12.02 -6.14 13.00
CA ALA A 83 11.31 -5.33 13.99
C ALA A 83 10.03 -5.99 14.47
N VAL A 84 9.23 -6.55 13.55
CA VAL A 84 7.88 -7.04 13.89
C VAL A 84 7.68 -8.52 13.58
N GLY A 85 8.66 -9.18 12.99
CA GLY A 85 8.62 -10.62 12.80
C GLY A 85 7.51 -11.07 11.85
N ASN A 86 6.71 -12.01 12.32
CA ASN A 86 5.72 -12.73 11.52
C ASN A 86 4.67 -11.86 10.84
N GLU A 87 4.48 -10.64 11.35
CA GLU A 87 3.48 -9.73 10.79
C GLU A 87 3.72 -9.49 9.29
N VAL A 88 4.99 -9.27 8.91
CA VAL A 88 5.30 -9.00 7.51
C VAL A 88 5.20 -10.26 6.65
N ILE A 89 5.49 -11.43 7.22
CA ILE A 89 5.35 -12.70 6.49
C ILE A 89 3.90 -12.91 6.10
N ASN A 90 2.97 -12.57 6.99
CA ASN A 90 1.54 -12.71 6.74
C ASN A 90 1.06 -11.83 5.59
N ALA A 91 1.80 -10.77 5.25
CA ALA A 91 1.43 -9.85 4.17
C ALA A 91 1.83 -10.38 2.78
N LEU A 92 2.76 -11.33 2.71
CA LEU A 92 3.30 -11.79 1.42
C LEU A 92 2.23 -12.33 0.47
N PRO A 93 1.32 -13.23 0.89
CA PRO A 93 0.37 -13.78 -0.08
C PRO A 93 -0.47 -12.72 -0.76
N ALA A 94 -1.02 -11.78 -0.01
CA ALA A 94 -1.86 -10.72 -0.59
C ALA A 94 -1.06 -9.82 -1.52
N ALA A 95 0.17 -9.48 -1.13
CA ALA A 95 1.02 -8.60 -1.94
C ALA A 95 1.39 -9.27 -3.27
N LEU A 96 1.80 -10.53 -3.23
CA LEU A 96 2.23 -11.22 -4.45
C LEU A 96 1.07 -11.57 -5.35
N GLU A 97 -0.08 -11.94 -4.79
CA GLU A 97 -1.27 -12.18 -5.59
C GLU A 97 -1.67 -10.91 -6.34
N ALA A 98 -1.63 -9.77 -5.67
CA ALA A 98 -1.94 -8.50 -6.31
C ALA A 98 -0.96 -8.17 -7.42
N TYR A 99 0.34 -8.39 -7.19
CA TYR A 99 1.35 -8.12 -8.21
C TYR A 99 1.17 -9.01 -9.43
N ASP A 100 0.93 -10.30 -9.21
CA ASP A 100 0.87 -11.29 -10.28
C ASP A 100 -0.41 -11.17 -11.11
N ASN A 101 -1.49 -10.67 -10.53
CA ASN A 101 -2.80 -10.60 -11.20
C ASN A 101 -3.17 -9.22 -11.73
N ASN A 102 -2.24 -8.28 -11.67
CA ASN A 102 -2.44 -6.92 -12.21
C ASN A 102 -1.24 -6.47 -13.11
#